data_57794db6ce1c28241fe26a8258d73281
#
_entry.id   57794db6ce1c28241fe26a8258d73281
#
_cell.length_a   1.000
_cell.length_b   1.000
_cell.length_c   1.000
_cell.angle_alpha   90.00
_cell.angle_beta   90.00
_cell.angle_gamma   90.00
#
_symmetry.space_group_name_H-M   'P 1'
#
loop_
_entity.id
_entity.type
_entity.pdbx_description
1 polymer ?
#
loop_
_entity_poly.entity_id
_entity_poly.type
_entity_poly.pdbx_seq_one_letter_code
_entity_poly.pdbx_strand_id
1 'polypeptide(L)'
;MTQYVIIAKRNIWRGRKNHARSRIKENISRKEKGTFMSKVRRVYVEKKLAFAVKAKELQAEIKSYLGISSVTGVRELIRYDIENISEETYKKALVTVFSEPPVDTVFEETFELGNAKTFSVEYLPGQFDQRADSAEQCVKLLNEEEEPVIRTATTY
;
A
#
# COMPACT_ATOMS: atom_id res chain seq x y z
N MET A 1 3.05 -1.40 24.48
CA MET A 1 1.95 -2.21 23.89
C MET A 1 1.48 -1.51 22.63
N THR A 2 1.83 -2.03 21.46
CA THR A 2 1.43 -1.45 20.18
C THR A 2 0.04 -2.00 19.85
N GLN A 3 -0.97 -1.14 19.82
CA GLN A 3 -2.32 -1.53 19.43
C GLN A 3 -2.43 -1.50 17.90
N TYR A 4 -2.86 -2.59 17.31
CA TYR A 4 -3.13 -2.72 15.87
C TYR A 4 -4.64 -2.79 15.64
N VAL A 5 -5.11 -2.14 14.58
CA VAL A 5 -6.48 -2.29 14.10
C VAL A 5 -6.48 -3.18 12.87
N ILE A 6 -7.24 -4.26 12.95
CA ILE A 6 -7.49 -5.16 11.81
C ILE A 6 -8.63 -4.57 11.01
N ILE A 7 -8.35 -4.03 9.82
CA ILE A 7 -9.38 -3.51 8.91
C ILE A 7 -9.62 -4.54 7.81
N ALA A 8 -10.63 -5.39 8.01
CA ALA A 8 -11.19 -6.20 6.94
C ALA A 8 -12.12 -5.34 6.08
N LYS A 9 -11.63 -4.71 5.03
CA LYS A 9 -12.48 -3.99 4.08
C LYS A 9 -12.95 -4.92 2.95
N ARG A 10 -14.25 -5.29 2.97
CA ARG A 10 -14.95 -5.66 1.74
C ARG A 10 -15.09 -4.41 0.88
N ASN A 11 -14.58 -4.45 -0.35
CA ASN A 11 -14.79 -3.40 -1.34
C ASN A 11 -16.28 -3.26 -1.64
N ILE A 12 -16.92 -2.21 -1.11
CA ILE A 12 -18.23 -1.73 -1.59
C ILE A 12 -18.08 -0.25 -1.89
N TRP A 13 -17.70 0.05 -3.11
CA TRP A 13 -17.82 1.39 -3.66
C TRP A 13 -19.21 1.54 -4.30
N ARG A 14 -20.17 2.10 -3.57
CA ARG A 14 -21.43 2.60 -4.16
C ARG A 14 -21.31 4.10 -4.34
N GLY A 15 -21.24 4.52 -5.61
CA GLY A 15 -21.28 5.92 -5.99
C GLY A 15 -22.56 6.60 -5.52
N ARG A 16 -22.43 7.77 -4.92
CA ARG A 16 -23.54 8.72 -4.77
C ARG A 16 -23.41 9.80 -5.82
N LYS A 17 -24.33 9.79 -6.79
CA LYS A 17 -24.61 10.94 -7.66
C LYS A 17 -25.33 11.99 -6.81
N ASN A 18 -24.79 13.19 -6.71
CA ASN A 18 -25.58 14.34 -6.28
C ASN A 18 -25.45 15.47 -7.30
N HIS A 19 -26.64 15.82 -7.79
CA HIS A 19 -26.93 16.98 -8.62
C HIS A 19 -26.65 18.29 -7.88
N ALA A 20 -25.90 19.18 -8.50
CA ALA A 20 -26.15 20.62 -8.38
C ALA A 20 -25.63 21.31 -9.65
N ARG A 21 -26.54 21.64 -10.55
CA ARG A 21 -26.37 22.61 -11.64
C ARG A 21 -26.51 24.01 -11.05
N SER A 22 -25.65 24.91 -11.42
CA SER A 22 -25.82 26.27 -11.95
C SER A 22 -24.94 27.34 -11.29
N ARG A 23 -24.40 28.15 -12.19
CA ARG A 23 -23.76 29.47 -12.03
C ARG A 23 -22.31 29.41 -11.54
N ILE A 24 -21.33 29.67 -12.38
CA ILE A 24 -20.89 31.03 -12.76
C ILE A 24 -19.91 30.89 -13.93
N LYS A 25 -20.25 31.48 -15.07
CA LYS A 25 -19.28 31.95 -16.07
C LYS A 25 -18.71 33.26 -15.51
N GLU A 26 -17.42 33.31 -15.30
CA GLU A 26 -16.53 34.47 -15.44
C GLU A 26 -15.23 34.21 -14.68
N ASN A 27 -14.19 34.20 -15.41
CA ASN A 27 -12.77 34.53 -15.21
C ASN A 27 -11.84 33.47 -15.73
N ILE A 28 -11.80 33.39 -17.05
CA ILE A 28 -10.66 32.81 -17.77
C ILE A 28 -9.54 33.85 -17.72
N SER A 29 -8.65 33.73 -16.79
CA SER A 29 -7.27 34.19 -16.77
C SER A 29 -6.65 34.05 -15.38
N ARG A 30 -6.38 32.84 -14.99
CA ARG A 30 -5.34 32.56 -13.99
C ARG A 30 -4.81 31.17 -14.29
N LYS A 31 -3.49 31.12 -14.56
CA LYS A 31 -2.68 29.91 -14.74
C LYS A 31 -3.35 28.68 -14.13
N GLU A 32 -3.73 27.75 -14.98
CA GLU A 32 -4.04 26.39 -14.58
C GLU A 32 -2.78 25.77 -13.93
N LYS A 33 -2.62 26.00 -12.62
CA LYS A 33 -1.96 25.02 -11.81
C LYS A 33 -2.95 23.86 -11.77
N GLY A 34 -2.72 22.86 -12.61
CA GLY A 34 -3.51 21.64 -12.61
C GLY A 34 -3.64 21.17 -11.18
N THR A 35 -4.88 21.10 -10.69
CA THR A 35 -5.18 20.36 -9.47
C THR A 35 -4.84 18.92 -9.82
N PHE A 36 -3.64 18.51 -9.49
CA PHE A 36 -3.21 17.12 -9.53
C PHE A 36 -4.09 16.42 -8.48
N MET A 37 -5.16 15.79 -8.94
CA MET A 37 -5.84 14.82 -8.08
C MET A 37 -4.81 13.70 -7.90
N SER A 38 -4.14 13.70 -6.75
CA SER A 38 -3.15 12.70 -6.44
C SER A 38 -3.85 11.34 -6.40
N LYS A 39 -3.60 10.57 -7.45
CA LYS A 39 -4.10 9.19 -7.52
C LYS A 39 -3.26 8.37 -6.54
N VAL A 40 -3.89 7.84 -5.51
CA VAL A 40 -3.23 6.85 -4.65
C VAL A 40 -2.86 5.64 -5.50
N ARG A 41 -1.59 5.27 -5.52
CA ARG A 41 -1.09 4.06 -6.13
C ARG A 41 -0.83 3.04 -5.03
N ARG A 42 -1.29 1.84 -5.24
CA ARG A 42 -1.11 0.75 -4.28
C ARG A 42 -0.15 -0.29 -4.82
N VAL A 43 0.84 -0.63 -4.02
CA VAL A 43 1.83 -1.66 -4.35
C VAL A 43 1.86 -2.70 -3.24
N TYR A 44 1.86 -3.96 -3.62
CA TYR A 44 2.09 -5.07 -2.72
C TYR A 44 3.42 -5.73 -3.06
N VAL A 45 4.23 -5.97 -2.06
CA VAL A 45 5.55 -6.58 -2.19
C VAL A 45 5.59 -7.84 -1.35
N GLU A 46 5.85 -8.96 -1.98
CA GLU A 46 5.91 -10.28 -1.37
C GLU A 46 7.30 -10.90 -1.56
N LYS A 47 7.87 -11.45 -0.52
CA LYS A 47 9.10 -12.24 -0.64
C LYS A 47 8.85 -13.51 -1.45
N LYS A 48 9.68 -13.77 -2.46
CA LYS A 48 9.64 -15.03 -3.20
C LYS A 48 9.73 -16.22 -2.25
N LEU A 49 9.14 -17.33 -2.59
CA LEU A 49 8.98 -18.51 -1.72
C LEU A 49 10.26 -18.95 -0.99
N ALA A 50 11.42 -18.82 -1.65
CA ALA A 50 12.71 -19.16 -1.04
C ALA A 50 13.07 -18.25 0.14
N PHE A 51 12.61 -16.99 0.12
CA PHE A 51 12.92 -15.94 1.08
C PHE A 51 11.76 -15.60 2.02
N ALA A 52 10.60 -16.26 1.87
CA ALA A 52 9.39 -16.02 2.66
C ALA A 52 9.46 -16.66 4.05
N VAL A 53 10.49 -16.34 4.84
CA VAL A 53 10.74 -16.94 6.16
C VAL A 53 9.62 -16.58 7.12
N LYS A 54 9.26 -15.30 7.23
CA LYS A 54 8.22 -14.82 8.14
C LYS A 54 6.85 -15.45 7.89
N ALA A 55 6.46 -15.63 6.63
CA ALA A 55 5.21 -16.28 6.27
C ALA A 55 5.19 -17.76 6.70
N LYS A 56 6.32 -18.45 6.57
CA LYS A 56 6.47 -19.84 7.01
C LYS A 56 6.46 -19.96 8.53
N GLU A 57 7.14 -19.06 9.23
CA GLU A 57 7.13 -18.99 10.69
C GLU A 57 5.73 -18.75 11.22
N LEU A 58 5.01 -17.74 10.67
CA LEU A 58 3.64 -17.46 11.04
C LEU A 58 2.71 -18.66 10.79
N GLN A 59 2.88 -19.38 9.69
CA GLN A 59 2.11 -20.60 9.44
C GLN A 59 2.40 -21.67 10.50
N ALA A 60 3.64 -21.84 10.89
CA ALA A 60 4.04 -22.80 11.92
C ALA A 60 3.45 -22.40 13.29
N GLU A 61 3.50 -21.12 13.65
CA GLU A 61 2.92 -20.59 14.86
C GLU A 61 1.39 -20.77 14.93
N ILE A 62 0.67 -20.49 13.85
CA ILE A 62 -0.76 -20.71 13.76
C ILE A 62 -1.11 -22.18 14.03
N LYS A 63 -0.32 -23.11 13.49
CA LYS A 63 -0.54 -24.54 13.71
C LYS A 63 -0.19 -24.99 15.12
N SER A 64 0.96 -24.54 15.65
CA SER A 64 1.48 -25.02 16.94
C SER A 64 0.81 -24.34 18.13
N TYR A 65 0.68 -23.01 18.13
CA TYR A 65 0.13 -22.27 19.27
C TYR A 65 -1.39 -22.12 19.25
N LEU A 66 -1.97 -21.91 18.06
CA LEU A 66 -3.41 -21.74 17.93
C LEU A 66 -4.14 -23.06 17.64
N GLY A 67 -3.43 -24.15 17.38
CA GLY A 67 -4.02 -25.46 17.08
C GLY A 67 -4.82 -25.50 15.76
N ILE A 68 -4.64 -24.52 14.86
CA ILE A 68 -5.41 -24.43 13.63
C ILE A 68 -4.66 -25.20 12.52
N SER A 69 -4.84 -26.50 12.48
CA SER A 69 -4.17 -27.41 11.53
C SER A 69 -4.66 -27.25 10.09
N SER A 70 -5.86 -26.69 9.89
CA SER A 70 -6.48 -26.51 8.57
C SER A 70 -5.82 -25.42 7.69
N VAL A 71 -4.92 -24.60 8.24
CA VAL A 71 -4.19 -23.59 7.46
C VAL A 71 -3.14 -24.27 6.59
N THR A 72 -3.36 -24.25 5.29
CA THR A 72 -2.47 -24.89 4.29
C THR A 72 -1.30 -24.01 3.86
N GLY A 73 -1.45 -22.69 3.93
CA GLY A 73 -0.42 -21.71 3.58
C GLY A 73 -0.71 -20.36 4.16
N VAL A 74 0.34 -19.56 4.33
CA VAL A 74 0.28 -18.15 4.71
C VAL A 74 1.14 -17.36 3.74
N ARG A 75 0.65 -16.20 3.32
CA ARG A 75 1.40 -15.20 2.56
C ARG A 75 1.50 -13.95 3.41
N GLU A 76 2.63 -13.26 3.33
CA GLU A 76 2.85 -11.97 3.94
C GLU A 76 3.30 -10.99 2.86
N LEU A 77 2.51 -9.95 2.64
CA LEU A 77 2.79 -8.91 1.66
C LEU A 77 2.89 -7.56 2.37
N ILE A 78 3.90 -6.79 2.05
CA ILE A 78 3.97 -5.39 2.47
C ILE A 78 3.19 -4.57 1.46
N ARG A 79 2.18 -3.82 1.93
CA ARG A 79 1.42 -2.87 1.13
C ARG A 79 1.99 -1.47 1.31
N TYR A 80 2.19 -0.78 0.20
CA TYR A 80 2.47 0.65 0.15
C TYR A 80 1.30 1.35 -0.55
N ASP A 81 0.76 2.39 0.08
CA ASP A 81 -0.18 3.34 -0.52
C ASP A 81 0.61 4.64 -0.74
N ILE A 82 0.77 5.04 -1.99
CA ILE A 82 1.75 6.05 -2.44
C ILE A 82 1.01 7.17 -3.15
N GLU A 83 1.26 8.41 -2.73
CA GLU A 83 0.69 9.63 -3.31
C GLU A 83 1.80 10.65 -3.60
N ASN A 84 1.50 11.63 -4.46
CA ASN A 84 2.33 12.80 -4.73
C ASN A 84 3.71 12.47 -5.29
N ILE A 85 3.80 11.49 -6.18
CA ILE A 85 5.02 11.23 -6.93
C ILE A 85 4.73 11.16 -8.44
N SER A 86 5.70 11.56 -9.24
CA SER A 86 5.61 11.47 -10.70
C SER A 86 5.68 10.02 -11.18
N GLU A 87 5.23 9.78 -12.40
CA GLU A 87 5.32 8.46 -13.04
C GLU A 87 6.77 7.98 -13.18
N GLU A 88 7.68 8.90 -13.45
CA GLU A 88 9.10 8.58 -13.62
C GLU A 88 9.73 8.15 -12.30
N THR A 89 9.52 8.94 -11.24
CA THR A 89 10.01 8.62 -9.88
C THR A 89 9.38 7.33 -9.36
N TYR A 90 8.08 7.13 -9.60
CA TYR A 90 7.38 5.91 -9.21
C TYR A 90 8.03 4.66 -9.83
N LYS A 91 8.31 4.66 -11.14
CA LYS A 91 8.95 3.52 -11.81
C LYS A 91 10.34 3.21 -11.27
N LYS A 92 11.13 4.25 -10.96
CA LYS A 92 12.43 4.09 -10.32
C LYS A 92 12.29 3.54 -8.90
N ALA A 93 11.40 4.12 -8.10
CA ALA A 93 11.18 3.74 -6.71
C ALA A 93 10.64 2.32 -6.57
N LEU A 94 9.86 1.84 -7.55
CA LEU A 94 9.29 0.49 -7.52
C LEU A 94 10.35 -0.60 -7.36
N VAL A 95 11.50 -0.44 -8.01
CA VAL A 95 12.59 -1.43 -8.03
C VAL A 95 13.79 -1.05 -7.15
N THR A 96 13.80 0.14 -6.53
CA THR A 96 14.93 0.61 -5.72
C THR A 96 14.55 0.94 -4.28
N VAL A 97 13.29 1.32 -4.04
CA VAL A 97 12.78 1.75 -2.72
C VAL A 97 11.78 0.73 -2.18
N PHE A 98 10.79 0.37 -2.99
CA PHE A 98 9.68 -0.46 -2.52
C PHE A 98 9.99 -1.96 -2.57
N SER A 99 10.86 -2.39 -3.48
CA SER A 99 11.19 -3.81 -3.64
C SER A 99 12.65 -4.06 -3.98
N GLU A 100 13.08 -5.30 -3.75
CA GLU A 100 14.35 -5.87 -4.18
C GLU A 100 14.07 -6.95 -5.23
N PRO A 101 14.16 -6.68 -6.53
CA PRO A 101 13.73 -7.60 -7.60
C PRO A 101 14.30 -9.03 -7.52
N PRO A 102 15.53 -9.25 -7.03
CA PRO A 102 16.06 -10.63 -6.90
C PRO A 102 15.26 -11.50 -5.92
N VAL A 103 14.72 -10.89 -4.84
CA VAL A 103 14.09 -11.62 -3.72
C VAL A 103 12.60 -11.32 -3.56
N ASP A 104 12.09 -10.30 -4.25
CA ASP A 104 10.71 -9.84 -4.16
C ASP A 104 9.92 -10.09 -5.44
N THR A 105 8.61 -10.25 -5.27
CA THR A 105 7.60 -10.16 -6.31
C THR A 105 6.71 -8.94 -6.00
N VAL A 106 6.45 -8.12 -7.02
CA VAL A 106 5.67 -6.90 -6.90
C VAL A 106 4.34 -7.07 -7.62
N PHE A 107 3.28 -6.59 -6.99
CA PHE A 107 1.93 -6.53 -7.56
C PHE A 107 1.42 -5.10 -7.45
N GLU A 108 0.94 -4.54 -8.54
CA GLU A 108 0.35 -3.20 -8.58
C GLU A 108 -1.17 -3.28 -8.48
N GLU A 109 -1.74 -2.45 -7.63
CA GLU A 109 -3.17 -2.30 -7.34
C GLU A 109 -3.83 -3.56 -6.76
N THR A 110 -3.60 -4.74 -7.30
CA THR A 110 -4.24 -6.00 -6.87
C THR A 110 -3.30 -7.18 -7.01
N PHE A 111 -3.60 -8.26 -6.29
CA PHE A 111 -2.94 -9.55 -6.43
C PHE A 111 -3.97 -10.68 -6.33
N GLU A 112 -3.63 -11.84 -6.84
CA GLU A 112 -4.53 -13.00 -6.82
C GLU A 112 -4.63 -13.58 -5.42
N LEU A 113 -5.87 -13.70 -4.93
CA LEU A 113 -6.21 -14.28 -3.62
C LEU A 113 -6.61 -15.74 -3.72
N GLY A 114 -7.09 -16.20 -4.88
CA GLY A 114 -7.73 -17.51 -4.99
C GLY A 114 -8.89 -17.64 -3.99
N ASN A 115 -8.89 -18.72 -3.22
CA ASN A 115 -9.87 -18.95 -2.14
C ASN A 115 -9.37 -18.49 -0.75
N ALA A 116 -8.23 -17.80 -0.68
CA ALA A 116 -7.66 -17.35 0.59
C ALA A 116 -8.49 -16.23 1.22
N LYS A 117 -8.44 -16.18 2.55
CA LYS A 117 -8.91 -15.03 3.30
C LYS A 117 -7.76 -14.06 3.48
N THR A 118 -8.03 -12.77 3.39
CA THR A 118 -7.02 -11.73 3.56
C THR A 118 -7.47 -10.67 4.55
N PHE A 119 -6.51 -10.13 5.27
CA PHE A 119 -6.66 -8.93 6.10
C PHE A 119 -5.36 -8.14 6.09
N SER A 120 -5.44 -6.86 6.39
CA SER A 120 -4.28 -5.99 6.50
C SER A 120 -4.21 -5.37 7.89
N VAL A 121 -2.99 -5.21 8.38
CA VAL A 121 -2.68 -4.56 9.66
C VAL A 121 -1.96 -3.26 9.35
N GLU A 122 -2.52 -2.15 9.81
CA GLU A 122 -2.00 -0.79 9.61
C GLU A 122 -1.67 -0.15 10.96
N TYR A 123 -0.81 0.86 10.93
CA TYR A 123 -0.62 1.75 12.08
C TYR A 123 -1.86 2.59 12.32
N LEU A 124 -2.18 2.85 13.58
CA LEU A 124 -3.26 3.77 13.94
C LEU A 124 -2.90 5.21 13.55
N PRO A 125 -3.91 6.05 13.25
CA PRO A 125 -3.65 7.47 13.04
C PRO A 125 -2.86 8.08 14.21
N GLY A 126 -1.78 8.78 13.89
CA GLY A 126 -0.88 9.38 14.87
C GLY A 126 0.24 8.46 15.40
N GLN A 127 0.26 7.19 15.02
CA GLN A 127 1.41 6.32 15.28
C GLN A 127 2.47 6.53 14.20
N PHE A 128 3.74 6.38 14.59
CA PHE A 128 4.86 6.49 13.67
C PHE A 128 5.03 5.21 12.85
N ASP A 129 4.93 5.36 11.54
CA ASP A 129 5.18 4.29 10.55
C ASP A 129 6.62 4.44 10.03
N GLN A 130 7.55 3.72 10.68
CA GLN A 130 8.97 3.78 10.32
C GLN A 130 9.24 3.36 8.87
N ARG A 131 8.49 2.40 8.35
CA ARG A 131 8.67 1.93 6.97
C ARG A 131 8.22 2.98 5.96
N ALA A 132 7.10 3.62 6.21
CA ALA A 132 6.60 4.71 5.38
C ALA A 132 7.58 5.89 5.39
N ASP A 133 8.01 6.33 6.56
CA ASP A 133 9.00 7.42 6.72
C ASP A 133 10.30 7.12 5.97
N SER A 134 10.86 5.93 6.13
CA SER A 134 12.06 5.52 5.41
C SER A 134 11.86 5.51 3.89
N ALA A 135 10.70 5.05 3.42
CA ALA A 135 10.38 5.03 2.00
C ALA A 135 10.22 6.45 1.43
N GLU A 136 9.55 7.36 2.16
CA GLU A 136 9.44 8.78 1.78
C GLU A 136 10.81 9.45 1.64
N GLN A 137 11.71 9.22 2.60
CA GLN A 137 13.06 9.73 2.53
C GLN A 137 13.83 9.17 1.33
N CYS A 138 13.73 7.88 1.06
CA CYS A 138 14.38 7.28 -0.10
C CYS A 138 13.82 7.80 -1.44
N VAL A 139 12.51 8.06 -1.52
CA VAL A 139 11.91 8.68 -2.72
C VAL A 139 12.42 10.10 -2.91
N LYS A 140 12.54 10.89 -1.84
CA LYS A 140 13.14 12.24 -1.90
C LYS A 140 14.61 12.23 -2.35
N LEU A 141 15.37 11.19 -2.04
CA LEU A 141 16.73 11.03 -2.58
C LEU A 141 16.74 10.73 -4.09
N LEU A 142 15.68 10.14 -4.64
CA LEU A 142 15.55 9.93 -6.09
C LEU A 142 15.13 11.22 -6.82
N ASN A 143 14.33 12.06 -6.17
CA ASN A 143 13.86 13.33 -6.69
C ASN A 143 13.49 14.28 -5.54
N GLU A 144 14.36 15.26 -5.29
CA GLU A 144 14.22 16.22 -4.18
C GLU A 144 13.02 17.19 -4.35
N GLU A 145 12.48 17.33 -5.56
CA GLU A 145 11.35 18.21 -5.83
C GLU A 145 10.00 17.61 -5.44
N GLU A 146 9.95 16.31 -5.12
CA GLU A 146 8.72 15.61 -4.80
C GLU A 146 8.48 15.57 -3.29
N GLU A 147 7.22 15.64 -2.92
CA GLU A 147 6.75 15.52 -1.54
C GLU A 147 5.86 14.26 -1.43
N PRO A 148 6.48 13.06 -1.43
CA PRO A 148 5.72 11.81 -1.35
C PRO A 148 4.95 11.72 -0.05
N VAL A 149 3.76 11.13 -0.12
CA VAL A 149 2.99 10.71 1.05
C VAL A 149 2.82 9.20 0.95
N ILE A 150 3.39 8.48 1.88
CA ILE A 150 3.41 7.03 1.88
C ILE A 150 2.77 6.51 3.18
N ARG A 151 2.01 5.44 3.06
CA ARG A 151 1.49 4.66 4.20
C ARG A 151 1.77 3.21 3.95
N THR A 152 2.01 2.45 5.02
CA THR A 152 2.24 1.02 4.87
C THR A 152 1.26 0.18 5.67
N ALA A 153 1.10 -1.04 5.22
CA ALA A 153 0.40 -2.09 5.93
C ALA A 153 1.07 -3.44 5.68
N THR A 154 0.90 -4.36 6.60
CA THR A 154 1.20 -5.76 6.35
C THR A 154 -0.08 -6.50 6.03
N THR A 155 -0.12 -7.17 4.90
CA THR A 155 -1.28 -7.93 4.40
C THR A 155 -0.99 -9.42 4.50
N TYR A 156 -1.93 -10.12 5.11
CA TYR A 156 -1.84 -11.57 5.29
C TYR A 156 -2.97 -12.28 4.55
#